data_a0a80d6de26b5d6c82b2098bfc4c4495
#
_entry.id   a0a80d6de26b5d6c82b2098bfc4c4495
#
_cell.length_a   1.000
_cell.length_b   1.000
_cell.length_c   1.000
_cell.angle_alpha   90.00
_cell.angle_beta   90.00
_cell.angle_gamma   90.00
#
_symmetry.space_group_name_H-M   'P 1'
#
loop_
_entity.id
_entity.type
_entity.pdbx_description
1 polymer ?
#
loop_
_entity_poly.entity_id
_entity_poly.type
_entity_poly.pdbx_seq_one_letter_code
_entity_poly.pdbx_strand_id
1 'polypeptide(L)'
;MKKLCTIMLAMLGFASIASAGGLMTNTNYHIAFDRMFARGATTEIDAAYSNPAGLAWGHEGWQLSINFQKPWQNRDVEINIDNFLANPLAGNPGETFHKKYNGEASAPIVPALFASYKKDRWAVSAMIGIVGSGGFVEYDEGVPMFNVPVTAKIYSSLFQKIAATPYAAKADALARDFTLDSSMKGKQYIYGGQVNFTYKILDFLSAAVGFRANYYDGYYKGHVTALPGQNIAAMVGTNPLMDLQLNCVQRGWGFAPIISVDFHKNKWTVAMRYEFRTKINTKNDTRLLTIGTTGTSGYNVTDVKAMAEQNGNAAVITALSNPNQLGDMAGKVADFLPNEETRYDMPSLFVAAVGYEFTPRLRAATEFHFFDDKNAKMGGKRQEKLSHGTYEVLAGIEYDINKKFTVSCGGQRTDYGLTDDYQQNTSFACDSWSLGLGGAWNINEKMRLNASYFCSLYSDYKKHLNNAYGTPYTVDKTYSRTNHVIGVGLDYKF
;
A
#
# COMPACT_ATOMS: atom_id res chain seq x y z
N MET A 1 -31.93 12.33 -19.36
CA MET A 1 -30.70 11.61 -19.72
C MET A 1 -29.43 12.39 -19.43
N LYS A 2 -29.21 13.63 -19.94
CA LYS A 2 -27.95 14.40 -19.66
C LYS A 2 -27.61 14.56 -18.16
N LYS A 3 -28.60 14.91 -17.33
CA LYS A 3 -28.42 15.03 -15.86
C LYS A 3 -28.21 13.67 -15.16
N LEU A 4 -28.74 12.59 -15.73
CA LEU A 4 -28.57 11.24 -15.19
C LEU A 4 -27.12 10.72 -15.45
N CYS A 5 -26.59 10.94 -16.66
CA CYS A 5 -25.22 10.57 -17.00
C CYS A 5 -24.19 11.36 -16.16
N THR A 6 -24.40 12.65 -15.94
CA THR A 6 -23.49 13.47 -15.10
C THR A 6 -23.53 13.04 -13.63
N ILE A 7 -24.69 12.58 -13.14
CA ILE A 7 -24.88 12.09 -11.78
C ILE A 7 -24.31 10.67 -11.61
N MET A 8 -24.46 9.81 -12.63
CA MET A 8 -23.88 8.47 -12.64
C MET A 8 -22.36 8.49 -12.62
N LEU A 9 -21.73 9.39 -13.37
CA LEU A 9 -20.28 9.55 -13.43
C LEU A 9 -19.67 10.08 -12.12
N ALA A 10 -20.41 10.86 -11.35
CA ALA A 10 -19.91 11.38 -10.07
C ALA A 10 -19.78 10.31 -8.95
N MET A 11 -20.32 9.10 -9.15
CA MET A 11 -20.32 8.04 -8.14
C MET A 11 -19.29 6.93 -8.35
N LEU A 12 -18.52 6.97 -9.43
CA LEU A 12 -17.57 5.92 -9.81
C LEU A 12 -16.16 6.07 -9.22
N GLY A 13 -16.07 6.50 -8.01
CA GLY A 13 -14.78 6.65 -7.33
C GLY A 13 -14.23 5.36 -6.74
N PHE A 14 -14.04 4.30 -7.51
CA PHE A 14 -13.18 3.21 -7.07
C PHE A 14 -11.72 3.70 -7.04
N ALA A 15 -11.30 4.13 -5.87
CA ALA A 15 -9.94 4.58 -5.69
C ALA A 15 -8.96 3.43 -5.91
N SER A 16 -7.89 3.72 -6.62
CA SER A 16 -6.73 2.84 -6.60
C SER A 16 -6.31 2.59 -5.15
N ILE A 17 -6.31 1.34 -4.72
CA ILE A 17 -5.65 0.94 -3.48
C ILE A 17 -4.15 0.90 -3.80
N ALA A 18 -3.62 2.03 -4.26
CA ALA A 18 -2.18 2.17 -4.38
C ALA A 18 -1.64 2.36 -2.97
N SER A 19 -0.69 1.56 -2.57
CA SER A 19 0.07 1.88 -1.37
C SER A 19 0.70 3.23 -1.56
N ALA A 20 0.23 4.13 -0.80
CA ALA A 20 0.81 5.42 -0.62
C ALA A 20 2.14 5.28 0.06
N GLY A 21 3.14 6.06 -0.26
CA GLY A 21 4.45 6.11 0.38
C GLY A 21 4.80 4.88 1.22
N GLY A 22 5.88 4.22 0.96
CA GLY A 22 6.23 3.05 1.75
C GLY A 22 5.91 1.70 1.13
N LEU A 23 5.80 1.59 -0.19
CA LEU A 23 5.84 0.27 -0.87
C LEU A 23 7.05 -0.55 -0.48
N MET A 24 8.17 0.11 -0.20
CA MET A 24 9.45 -0.50 0.12
C MET A 24 9.85 -0.35 1.59
N THR A 25 9.14 0.46 2.37
CA THR A 25 9.42 0.65 3.79
C THR A 25 9.04 -0.57 4.61
N ASN A 26 9.80 -0.87 5.65
CA ASN A 26 9.64 -2.06 6.49
C ASN A 26 9.66 -3.39 5.70
N THR A 27 10.12 -3.36 4.46
CA THR A 27 10.31 -4.53 3.64
C THR A 27 11.76 -4.94 3.72
N ASN A 28 12.09 -5.76 4.66
CA ASN A 28 13.28 -6.57 4.57
C ASN A 28 12.88 -8.03 4.78
N TYR A 29 13.61 -8.87 4.14
CA TYR A 29 13.19 -10.24 3.87
C TYR A 29 14.01 -11.22 4.69
N HIS A 30 15.05 -10.70 5.34
CA HIS A 30 15.89 -11.49 6.23
C HIS A 30 15.57 -11.19 7.68
N ILE A 31 15.45 -12.22 8.51
CA ILE A 31 15.04 -12.09 9.91
C ILE A 31 16.06 -11.30 10.75
N ALA A 32 17.31 -11.21 10.31
CA ALA A 32 18.30 -10.36 10.94
C ALA A 32 17.92 -8.86 10.88
N PHE A 33 17.21 -8.41 9.82
CA PHE A 33 16.67 -7.06 9.77
C PHE A 33 15.58 -6.88 10.81
N ASP A 34 14.59 -7.74 10.85
CA ASP A 34 13.43 -7.62 11.75
C ASP A 34 13.84 -7.52 13.22
N ARG A 35 14.98 -8.11 13.59
CA ARG A 35 15.48 -8.09 14.96
C ARG A 35 16.47 -6.95 15.26
N MET A 36 17.01 -6.25 14.23
CA MET A 36 18.07 -5.24 14.41
C MET A 36 17.82 -3.94 13.61
N PHE A 37 17.05 -3.98 12.52
CA PHE A 37 16.76 -2.95 11.52
C PHE A 37 17.98 -2.46 10.70
N ALA A 38 19.03 -1.94 11.29
CA ALA A 38 20.16 -1.40 10.56
C ALA A 38 21.08 -2.53 10.03
N ARG A 39 20.91 -2.92 8.75
CA ARG A 39 21.64 -4.01 8.09
C ARG A 39 22.45 -3.58 6.86
N GLY A 40 22.49 -2.28 6.53
CA GLY A 40 23.27 -1.79 5.39
C GLY A 40 24.78 -1.97 5.52
N ALA A 41 25.29 -2.10 6.74
CA ALA A 41 26.71 -2.38 7.01
C ALA A 41 27.00 -3.87 7.30
N THR A 42 26.09 -4.79 6.90
CA THR A 42 26.29 -6.23 7.15
C THR A 42 27.22 -6.87 6.15
N THR A 43 27.95 -7.90 6.59
CA THR A 43 28.76 -8.80 5.74
C THR A 43 28.20 -10.22 5.70
N GLU A 44 27.03 -10.44 6.31
CA GLU A 44 26.30 -11.72 6.32
C GLU A 44 25.50 -11.91 5.03
N ILE A 45 24.82 -13.03 4.87
CA ILE A 45 24.10 -13.38 3.63
C ILE A 45 23.01 -12.38 3.25
N ASP A 46 22.40 -11.70 4.21
CA ASP A 46 21.39 -10.66 3.97
C ASP A 46 21.95 -9.40 3.27
N ALA A 47 23.30 -9.26 3.21
CA ALA A 47 23.94 -8.27 2.36
C ALA A 47 23.56 -8.43 0.88
N ALA A 48 23.19 -9.62 0.42
CA ALA A 48 22.70 -9.83 -0.94
C ALA A 48 21.54 -8.91 -1.32
N TYR A 49 20.75 -8.46 -0.33
CA TYR A 49 19.72 -7.43 -0.51
C TYR A 49 20.18 -6.08 0.06
N SER A 50 20.63 -6.05 1.32
CA SER A 50 20.87 -4.80 2.06
C SER A 50 22.05 -4.00 1.53
N ASN A 51 23.18 -4.66 1.22
CA ASN A 51 24.38 -4.06 0.65
C ASN A 51 25.27 -5.13 -0.01
N PRO A 52 25.06 -5.44 -1.30
CA PRO A 52 25.82 -6.51 -1.97
C PRO A 52 27.34 -6.38 -1.87
N ALA A 53 27.88 -5.15 -1.81
CA ALA A 53 29.32 -4.93 -1.66
C ALA A 53 29.90 -5.52 -0.36
N GLY A 54 29.08 -5.60 0.72
CA GLY A 54 29.48 -6.19 2.00
C GLY A 54 29.85 -7.67 1.93
N LEU A 55 29.34 -8.40 0.93
CA LEU A 55 29.68 -9.81 0.72
C LEU A 55 31.16 -10.06 0.40
N ALA A 56 31.90 -9.03 0.01
CA ALA A 56 33.37 -9.14 -0.17
C ALA A 56 34.12 -9.60 1.10
N TRP A 57 33.53 -9.33 2.26
CA TRP A 57 34.09 -9.76 3.58
C TRP A 57 33.29 -10.89 4.23
N GLY A 58 32.26 -11.40 3.51
CA GLY A 58 31.44 -12.51 3.96
C GLY A 58 32.18 -13.86 3.99
N HIS A 59 31.42 -14.90 4.29
CA HIS A 59 31.91 -16.27 4.34
C HIS A 59 32.40 -16.78 2.98
N GLU A 60 33.51 -17.44 2.92
CA GLU A 60 34.03 -18.16 1.73
C GLU A 60 33.17 -19.39 1.43
N GLY A 61 32.89 -19.62 0.14
CA GLY A 61 32.06 -20.73 -0.31
C GLY A 61 30.60 -20.36 -0.46
N TRP A 62 29.73 -21.36 -0.46
CA TRP A 62 28.32 -21.22 -0.62
C TRP A 62 27.60 -20.89 0.70
N GLN A 63 26.63 -20.01 0.62
CA GLN A 63 25.67 -19.77 1.68
C GLN A 63 24.26 -19.76 1.09
N LEU A 64 23.30 -20.29 1.83
CA LEU A 64 21.87 -20.24 1.54
C LEU A 64 21.11 -19.75 2.76
N SER A 65 20.04 -19.00 2.57
CA SER A 65 19.12 -18.60 3.64
C SER A 65 17.67 -18.70 3.16
N ILE A 66 16.81 -19.23 4.03
CA ILE A 66 15.38 -19.25 3.86
C ILE A 66 14.72 -18.55 5.04
N ASN A 67 13.81 -17.62 4.75
CA ASN A 67 13.18 -16.78 5.74
C ASN A 67 11.68 -16.77 5.55
N PHE A 68 10.95 -16.73 6.66
CA PHE A 68 9.50 -16.67 6.69
C PHE A 68 9.05 -15.61 7.69
N GLN A 69 8.17 -14.72 7.25
CA GLN A 69 7.56 -13.70 8.09
C GLN A 69 6.04 -13.86 8.09
N LYS A 70 5.43 -13.60 9.22
CA LYS A 70 3.98 -13.51 9.40
C LYS A 70 3.63 -12.09 9.82
N PRO A 71 3.22 -11.21 8.89
CA PRO A 71 2.67 -9.89 9.23
C PRO A 71 1.19 -9.95 9.50
N TRP A 72 0.71 -9.06 10.39
CA TRP A 72 -0.68 -8.68 10.54
C TRP A 72 -0.80 -7.21 10.87
N GLN A 73 -1.76 -6.54 10.25
CA GLN A 73 -1.94 -5.11 10.31
C GLN A 73 -3.41 -4.75 10.36
N ASN A 74 -3.73 -3.68 11.07
CA ASN A 74 -5.02 -2.99 10.92
C ASN A 74 -4.79 -1.68 10.18
N ARG A 75 -5.77 -1.28 9.38
CA ARG A 75 -5.79 -0.04 8.61
C ARG A 75 -7.17 0.56 8.69
N ASP A 76 -7.39 1.39 9.69
CA ASP A 76 -8.70 1.90 10.01
C ASP A 76 -8.92 3.30 9.46
N VAL A 77 -10.15 3.57 9.06
CA VAL A 77 -10.61 4.90 8.65
C VAL A 77 -11.81 5.27 9.50
N GLU A 78 -11.65 6.24 10.38
CA GLU A 78 -12.72 6.76 11.23
C GLU A 78 -13.18 8.11 10.69
N ILE A 79 -14.49 8.33 10.65
CA ILE A 79 -15.09 9.59 10.19
C ILE A 79 -16.13 10.11 11.17
N ASN A 80 -16.18 11.44 11.27
CA ASN A 80 -17.27 12.18 11.90
C ASN A 80 -17.85 13.16 10.89
N ILE A 81 -19.19 13.18 10.77
CA ILE A 81 -19.91 14.10 9.91
C ILE A 81 -21.03 14.73 10.74
N ASP A 82 -20.98 16.04 10.88
CA ASP A 82 -22.06 16.80 11.52
C ASP A 82 -23.16 17.10 10.50
N ASN A 83 -24.39 17.16 10.98
CA ASN A 83 -25.57 17.45 10.16
C ASN A 83 -25.73 16.46 8.97
N PHE A 84 -25.35 15.20 9.15
CA PHE A 84 -25.49 14.17 8.11
C PHE A 84 -26.96 13.96 7.77
N LEU A 85 -27.28 13.95 6.49
CA LEU A 85 -28.63 13.87 5.94
C LEU A 85 -29.56 14.97 6.48
N ALA A 86 -29.02 16.16 6.80
CA ALA A 86 -29.84 17.33 7.14
C ALA A 86 -30.76 17.69 5.98
N ASN A 87 -32.02 18.02 6.32
CA ASN A 87 -33.00 18.42 5.37
C ASN A 87 -33.87 19.57 5.92
N PRO A 88 -33.47 20.82 5.67
CA PRO A 88 -34.21 21.98 6.14
C PRO A 88 -35.67 22.04 5.67
N LEU A 89 -35.96 21.49 4.46
CA LEU A 89 -37.33 21.44 3.92
C LEU A 89 -38.23 20.49 4.71
N ALA A 90 -37.67 19.48 5.35
CA ALA A 90 -38.39 18.55 6.22
C ALA A 90 -38.28 18.93 7.71
N GLY A 91 -37.66 20.06 8.04
CA GLY A 91 -37.36 20.44 9.44
C GLY A 91 -36.38 19.52 10.14
N ASN A 92 -35.57 18.73 9.38
CA ASN A 92 -34.59 17.81 9.91
C ASN A 92 -33.20 18.49 9.96
N PRO A 93 -32.65 18.76 11.15
CA PRO A 93 -31.34 19.39 11.29
C PRO A 93 -30.20 18.45 10.88
N GLY A 94 -30.46 17.16 10.65
CA GLY A 94 -29.45 16.13 10.45
C GLY A 94 -29.02 15.48 11.76
N GLU A 95 -28.11 14.58 11.64
CA GLU A 95 -27.55 13.83 12.78
C GLU A 95 -26.01 13.87 12.74
N THR A 96 -25.36 13.66 13.89
CA THR A 96 -23.94 13.40 13.91
C THR A 96 -23.72 11.95 13.54
N PHE A 97 -23.06 11.73 12.42
CA PHE A 97 -22.70 10.39 11.94
C PHE A 97 -21.25 10.10 12.27
N HIS A 98 -21.04 9.11 13.12
CA HIS A 98 -19.73 8.61 13.49
C HIS A 98 -19.62 7.14 13.06
N LYS A 99 -18.58 6.82 12.29
CA LYS A 99 -18.30 5.43 11.91
C LYS A 99 -16.81 5.19 11.75
N LYS A 100 -16.37 4.05 12.29
CA LYS A 100 -15.04 3.49 12.07
C LYS A 100 -15.14 2.33 11.09
N TYR A 101 -14.40 2.42 10.00
CA TYR A 101 -14.26 1.38 8.99
C TYR A 101 -12.98 0.63 9.27
N ASN A 102 -13.11 -0.62 9.69
CA ASN A 102 -11.97 -1.45 10.03
C ASN A 102 -11.42 -2.14 8.78
N GLY A 103 -10.13 -1.95 8.52
CA GLY A 103 -9.42 -2.61 7.45
C GLY A 103 -8.45 -3.63 8.02
N GLU A 104 -8.65 -4.90 7.71
CA GLU A 104 -7.74 -5.97 8.11
C GLU A 104 -6.76 -6.27 6.98
N ALA A 105 -5.47 -6.29 7.30
CA ALA A 105 -4.43 -6.63 6.35
C ALA A 105 -3.52 -7.70 6.93
N SER A 106 -3.45 -8.84 6.26
CA SER A 106 -2.59 -9.94 6.67
C SER A 106 -2.03 -10.69 5.48
N ALA A 107 -0.89 -11.32 5.65
CA ALA A 107 -0.39 -12.33 4.75
C ALA A 107 -0.19 -13.63 5.53
N PRO A 108 -0.54 -14.80 4.98
CA PRO A 108 -0.36 -16.05 5.70
C PRO A 108 1.12 -16.31 6.03
N ILE A 109 1.99 -16.17 5.06
CA ILE A 109 3.44 -16.26 5.18
C ILE A 109 4.09 -15.44 4.05
N VAL A 110 5.13 -14.69 4.36
CA VAL A 110 5.96 -13.97 3.40
C VAL A 110 7.34 -14.66 3.34
N PRO A 111 7.62 -15.44 2.29
CA PRO A 111 8.89 -16.12 2.13
C PRO A 111 9.94 -15.21 1.48
N ALA A 112 11.21 -15.43 1.85
CA ALA A 112 12.35 -14.90 1.13
C ALA A 112 13.51 -15.89 1.11
N LEU A 113 14.23 -15.93 -0.01
CA LEU A 113 15.35 -16.82 -0.26
C LEU A 113 16.58 -15.99 -0.61
N PHE A 114 17.73 -16.39 -0.07
CA PHE A 114 19.01 -15.78 -0.37
C PHE A 114 20.03 -16.88 -0.71
N ALA A 115 20.90 -16.56 -1.65
CA ALA A 115 22.04 -17.39 -1.99
C ALA A 115 23.25 -16.50 -2.24
N SER A 116 24.42 -16.94 -1.80
CA SER A 116 25.68 -16.29 -2.15
C SER A 116 26.80 -17.31 -2.32
N TYR A 117 27.72 -16.98 -3.19
CA TYR A 117 28.98 -17.70 -3.35
C TYR A 117 30.13 -16.69 -3.37
N LYS A 118 31.09 -16.86 -2.48
CA LYS A 118 32.26 -16.01 -2.41
C LYS A 118 33.51 -16.86 -2.65
N LYS A 119 34.45 -16.32 -3.42
CA LYS A 119 35.79 -16.89 -3.60
C LYS A 119 36.80 -15.76 -3.75
N ASP A 120 37.80 -15.79 -2.89
CA ASP A 120 38.90 -14.82 -2.89
C ASP A 120 38.36 -13.35 -2.86
N ARG A 121 38.52 -12.63 -3.96
CA ARG A 121 38.15 -11.21 -4.09
C ARG A 121 36.78 -10.96 -4.69
N TRP A 122 36.04 -11.98 -5.09
CA TRP A 122 34.73 -11.79 -5.73
C TRP A 122 33.64 -12.61 -5.06
N ALA A 123 32.43 -12.11 -5.19
CA ALA A 123 31.23 -12.83 -4.78
C ALA A 123 30.10 -12.62 -5.80
N VAL A 124 29.23 -13.62 -5.92
CA VAL A 124 27.95 -13.52 -6.58
C VAL A 124 26.86 -13.80 -5.57
N SER A 125 25.73 -13.10 -5.71
CA SER A 125 24.60 -13.34 -4.83
C SER A 125 23.29 -13.19 -5.55
N ALA A 126 22.26 -13.82 -5.00
CA ALA A 126 20.89 -13.70 -5.46
C ALA A 126 19.92 -13.64 -4.27
N MET A 127 18.79 -12.96 -4.47
CA MET A 127 17.65 -13.04 -3.56
C MET A 127 16.34 -13.09 -4.34
N ILE A 128 15.34 -13.73 -3.76
CA ILE A 128 13.96 -13.75 -4.26
C ILE A 128 13.03 -13.48 -3.07
N GLY A 129 12.10 -12.56 -3.25
CA GLY A 129 11.13 -12.20 -2.22
C GLY A 129 10.09 -11.20 -2.70
N ILE A 130 9.25 -10.72 -1.77
CA ILE A 130 8.26 -9.68 -2.04
C ILE A 130 8.92 -8.33 -1.75
N VAL A 131 9.47 -7.65 -2.77
CA VAL A 131 10.29 -6.43 -2.66
C VAL A 131 9.51 -5.13 -2.52
N GLY A 132 8.20 -5.20 -2.57
CA GLY A 132 7.30 -4.08 -2.32
C GLY A 132 5.91 -4.61 -2.06
N SER A 133 5.20 -4.02 -1.12
CA SER A 133 3.87 -4.50 -0.79
C SER A 133 3.00 -3.43 -0.14
N GLY A 134 1.78 -3.30 -0.67
CA GLY A 134 0.64 -2.72 0.05
C GLY A 134 -0.08 -3.76 0.92
N GLY A 135 0.29 -5.01 0.81
CA GLY A 135 -0.38 -6.13 1.43
C GLY A 135 -1.71 -6.48 0.75
N PHE A 136 -2.45 -7.33 1.40
CA PHE A 136 -3.88 -7.56 1.18
C PHE A 136 -4.62 -6.80 2.26
N VAL A 137 -5.63 -6.02 1.90
CA VAL A 137 -6.51 -5.34 2.84
C VAL A 137 -7.97 -5.61 2.47
N GLU A 138 -8.78 -5.84 3.49
CA GLU A 138 -10.20 -6.06 3.38
C GLU A 138 -10.95 -5.13 4.32
N TYR A 139 -12.01 -4.49 3.79
CA TYR A 139 -12.97 -3.68 4.50
C TYR A 139 -14.35 -4.30 4.28
N ASP A 140 -14.86 -5.06 5.24
CA ASP A 140 -16.11 -5.80 5.10
C ASP A 140 -17.35 -4.89 5.05
N GLU A 141 -17.23 -3.67 5.57
CA GLU A 141 -18.30 -2.66 5.53
C GLU A 141 -18.04 -1.55 4.51
N GLY A 142 -17.16 -1.80 3.53
CA GLY A 142 -16.76 -0.81 2.55
C GLY A 142 -15.87 0.30 3.13
N VAL A 143 -15.87 1.46 2.49
CA VAL A 143 -15.07 2.62 2.91
C VAL A 143 -15.87 3.91 2.78
N PRO A 144 -15.57 4.96 3.60
CA PRO A 144 -16.39 6.16 3.66
C PRO A 144 -16.54 6.90 2.33
N MET A 145 -15.49 6.86 1.48
CA MET A 145 -15.53 7.54 0.17
C MET A 145 -16.58 6.99 -0.80
N PHE A 146 -17.12 5.80 -0.54
CA PHE A 146 -18.22 5.20 -1.29
C PHE A 146 -19.52 5.28 -0.51
N ASN A 147 -19.50 4.88 0.74
CA ASN A 147 -20.71 4.78 1.54
C ASN A 147 -21.39 6.15 1.77
N VAL A 148 -20.59 7.20 2.08
CA VAL A 148 -21.12 8.53 2.35
C VAL A 148 -21.83 9.14 1.13
N PRO A 149 -21.19 9.26 -0.06
CA PRO A 149 -21.85 9.85 -1.21
C PRO A 149 -23.01 9.01 -1.75
N VAL A 150 -22.95 7.68 -1.67
CA VAL A 150 -24.04 6.79 -2.07
C VAL A 150 -25.23 6.99 -1.15
N THR A 151 -25.03 6.98 0.17
CA THR A 151 -26.10 7.24 1.14
C THR A 151 -26.74 8.60 0.91
N ALA A 152 -25.95 9.67 0.81
CA ALA A 152 -26.44 11.02 0.60
C ALA A 152 -27.25 11.14 -0.70
N LYS A 153 -26.79 10.49 -1.76
CA LYS A 153 -27.46 10.54 -3.06
C LYS A 153 -28.78 9.80 -3.08
N ILE A 154 -28.81 8.59 -2.51
CA ILE A 154 -30.04 7.80 -2.45
C ILE A 154 -31.08 8.53 -1.60
N TYR A 155 -30.68 8.99 -0.40
CA TYR A 155 -31.56 9.77 0.46
C TYR A 155 -32.14 10.99 -0.28
N SER A 156 -31.28 11.82 -0.88
CA SER A 156 -31.73 13.01 -1.62
C SER A 156 -32.67 12.68 -2.78
N SER A 157 -32.37 11.61 -3.53
CA SER A 157 -33.20 11.17 -4.65
C SER A 157 -34.58 10.65 -4.22
N LEU A 158 -34.60 9.82 -3.16
CA LEU A 158 -35.82 9.29 -2.59
C LEU A 158 -36.67 10.42 -1.99
N PHE A 159 -36.03 11.30 -1.19
CA PHE A 159 -36.75 12.44 -0.60
C PHE A 159 -37.46 13.29 -1.66
N GLN A 160 -36.76 13.72 -2.72
CA GLN A 160 -37.32 14.52 -3.79
C GLN A 160 -38.50 13.83 -4.48
N LYS A 161 -38.40 12.53 -4.73
CA LYS A 161 -39.47 11.75 -5.38
C LYS A 161 -40.68 11.61 -4.46
N ILE A 162 -40.45 11.28 -3.17
CA ILE A 162 -41.56 11.07 -2.21
C ILE A 162 -42.23 12.38 -1.84
N ALA A 163 -41.50 13.48 -1.71
CA ALA A 163 -42.04 14.81 -1.44
C ALA A 163 -42.99 15.32 -2.52
N ALA A 164 -42.91 14.80 -3.74
CA ALA A 164 -43.80 15.10 -4.84
C ALA A 164 -45.06 14.21 -4.86
N THR A 165 -45.27 13.37 -3.85
CA THR A 165 -46.41 12.45 -3.73
C THR A 165 -47.29 12.81 -2.53
N PRO A 166 -48.48 12.18 -2.35
CA PRO A 166 -49.30 12.33 -1.15
C PRO A 166 -48.56 11.94 0.17
N TYR A 167 -47.43 11.29 0.08
CA TYR A 167 -46.59 10.90 1.24
C TYR A 167 -45.57 11.96 1.66
N ALA A 168 -45.65 13.18 1.15
CA ALA A 168 -44.71 14.28 1.40
C ALA A 168 -44.40 14.50 2.90
N ALA A 169 -45.40 14.41 3.77
CA ALA A 169 -45.23 14.56 5.22
C ALA A 169 -44.36 13.47 5.85
N LYS A 170 -44.13 12.33 5.19
CA LYS A 170 -43.29 11.21 5.62
C LYS A 170 -42.02 11.08 4.79
N ALA A 171 -41.76 12.02 3.89
CA ALA A 171 -40.66 11.88 2.91
C ALA A 171 -39.29 11.71 3.55
N ASP A 172 -38.98 12.40 4.65
CA ASP A 172 -37.72 12.25 5.34
C ASP A 172 -37.51 10.83 5.92
N ALA A 173 -38.49 10.32 6.66
CA ALA A 173 -38.43 8.99 7.24
C ALA A 173 -38.37 7.88 6.18
N LEU A 174 -39.19 8.01 5.13
CA LEU A 174 -39.18 7.03 4.03
C LEU A 174 -37.89 7.08 3.21
N ALA A 175 -37.32 8.26 2.98
CA ALA A 175 -36.08 8.40 2.23
C ALA A 175 -34.87 7.76 2.93
N ARG A 176 -34.98 7.44 4.21
CA ARG A 176 -33.96 6.71 5.01
C ARG A 176 -34.16 5.18 5.04
N ASP A 177 -35.29 4.70 4.45
CA ASP A 177 -35.66 3.28 4.47
C ASP A 177 -34.89 2.47 3.40
N PHE A 178 -33.57 2.40 3.56
CA PHE A 178 -32.68 1.56 2.77
C PHE A 178 -31.47 1.13 3.58
N THR A 179 -30.78 0.10 3.13
CA THR A 179 -29.52 -0.41 3.70
C THR A 179 -28.44 -0.41 2.64
N LEU A 180 -27.19 -0.27 3.08
CA LEU A 180 -26.02 -0.46 2.23
C LEU A 180 -25.36 -1.80 2.57
N ASP A 181 -25.20 -2.62 1.54
CA ASP A 181 -24.27 -3.75 1.54
C ASP A 181 -23.01 -3.33 0.78
N SER A 182 -21.89 -3.29 1.43
CA SER A 182 -20.66 -2.79 0.83
C SER A 182 -19.43 -3.53 1.35
N SER A 183 -18.52 -3.80 0.44
CA SER A 183 -17.20 -4.35 0.80
C SER A 183 -16.13 -3.83 -0.16
N MET A 184 -14.89 -3.81 0.31
CA MET A 184 -13.74 -3.46 -0.51
C MET A 184 -12.53 -4.30 -0.16
N LYS A 185 -11.93 -4.95 -1.18
CA LYS A 185 -10.73 -5.77 -1.05
C LYS A 185 -9.68 -5.30 -2.03
N GLY A 186 -8.44 -5.20 -1.57
CA GLY A 186 -7.31 -4.89 -2.42
C GLY A 186 -6.08 -5.69 -2.08
N LYS A 187 -5.33 -6.03 -3.11
CA LYS A 187 -4.04 -6.71 -3.00
C LYS A 187 -3.01 -5.97 -3.85
N GLN A 188 -1.82 -5.81 -3.28
CA GLN A 188 -0.70 -5.26 -4.02
C GLN A 188 0.60 -5.92 -3.54
N TYR A 189 1.20 -6.72 -4.41
CA TYR A 189 2.51 -7.32 -4.19
C TYR A 189 3.44 -7.04 -5.36
N ILE A 190 4.70 -6.79 -5.06
CA ILE A 190 5.78 -6.72 -6.04
C ILE A 190 6.79 -7.80 -5.69
N TYR A 191 6.81 -8.84 -6.49
CA TYR A 191 7.78 -9.92 -6.38
C TYR A 191 9.08 -9.48 -7.05
N GLY A 192 10.22 -9.67 -6.38
CA GLY A 192 11.53 -9.31 -6.90
C GLY A 192 12.49 -10.48 -6.93
N GLY A 193 13.21 -10.58 -8.03
CA GLY A 193 14.38 -11.45 -8.15
C GLY A 193 15.61 -10.59 -8.43
N GLN A 194 16.59 -10.61 -7.54
CA GLN A 194 17.82 -9.81 -7.61
C GLN A 194 19.04 -10.69 -7.77
N VAL A 195 19.97 -10.27 -8.61
CA VAL A 195 21.32 -10.87 -8.73
C VAL A 195 22.36 -9.78 -8.64
N ASN A 196 23.51 -10.09 -8.01
CA ASN A 196 24.59 -9.14 -7.84
C ASN A 196 25.93 -9.81 -8.11
N PHE A 197 26.87 -9.00 -8.58
CA PHE A 197 28.30 -9.31 -8.64
C PHE A 197 29.06 -8.31 -7.77
N THR A 198 29.89 -8.82 -6.87
CA THR A 198 30.69 -8.05 -5.92
C THR A 198 32.17 -8.30 -6.18
N TYR A 199 32.98 -7.24 -6.07
CA TYR A 199 34.44 -7.34 -6.20
C TYR A 199 35.14 -6.50 -5.12
N LYS A 200 36.09 -7.12 -4.44
CA LYS A 200 37.01 -6.49 -3.47
C LYS A 200 38.13 -5.77 -4.21
N ILE A 201 37.99 -4.46 -4.39
CA ILE A 201 38.93 -3.63 -5.18
C ILE A 201 40.23 -3.45 -4.43
N LEU A 202 40.14 -3.08 -3.15
CA LEU A 202 41.26 -2.91 -2.22
C LEU A 202 40.99 -3.76 -0.97
N ASP A 203 41.97 -3.91 -0.10
CA ASP A 203 41.80 -4.70 1.12
C ASP A 203 40.78 -4.10 2.11
N PHE A 204 40.39 -2.86 1.89
CA PHE A 204 39.42 -2.15 2.71
C PHE A 204 38.21 -1.60 1.87
N LEU A 205 38.15 -1.83 0.56
CA LEU A 205 37.15 -1.29 -0.31
C LEU A 205 36.61 -2.33 -1.28
N SER A 206 35.30 -2.46 -1.35
CA SER A 206 34.62 -3.26 -2.36
C SER A 206 33.53 -2.46 -3.07
N ALA A 207 33.12 -2.95 -4.21
CA ALA A 207 31.96 -2.46 -4.95
C ALA A 207 31.14 -3.64 -5.47
N ALA A 208 29.86 -3.39 -5.69
CA ALA A 208 28.98 -4.34 -6.34
C ALA A 208 28.06 -3.66 -7.34
N VAL A 209 27.71 -4.42 -8.36
CA VAL A 209 26.66 -4.10 -9.32
C VAL A 209 25.59 -5.19 -9.25
N GLY A 210 24.35 -4.80 -9.31
CA GLY A 210 23.21 -5.71 -9.24
C GLY A 210 22.12 -5.32 -10.20
N PHE A 211 21.20 -6.24 -10.39
CA PHE A 211 20.02 -6.05 -11.22
C PHE A 211 18.85 -6.78 -10.59
N ARG A 212 17.69 -6.09 -10.48
CA ARG A 212 16.47 -6.69 -9.98
C ARG A 212 15.36 -6.62 -11.01
N ALA A 213 14.72 -7.76 -11.25
CA ALA A 213 13.45 -7.86 -11.97
C ALA A 213 12.31 -7.81 -10.95
N ASN A 214 11.33 -6.94 -11.20
CA ASN A 214 10.18 -6.71 -10.33
C ASN A 214 8.90 -7.04 -11.09
N TYR A 215 8.03 -7.86 -10.49
CA TYR A 215 6.73 -8.22 -11.04
C TYR A 215 5.63 -7.74 -10.11
N TYR A 216 4.82 -6.80 -10.58
CA TYR A 216 3.65 -6.28 -9.89
C TYR A 216 2.45 -7.20 -10.13
N ASP A 217 1.78 -7.63 -9.06
CA ASP A 217 0.51 -8.37 -9.08
C ASP A 217 -0.44 -7.74 -8.06
N GLY A 218 -1.47 -7.10 -8.58
CA GLY A 218 -2.49 -6.42 -7.80
C GLY A 218 -3.89 -6.75 -8.28
N TYR A 219 -4.86 -6.61 -7.38
CA TYR A 219 -6.26 -6.61 -7.74
C TYR A 219 -7.07 -5.69 -6.82
N TYR A 220 -8.20 -5.26 -7.33
CA TYR A 220 -9.20 -4.47 -6.64
C TYR A 220 -10.56 -5.08 -6.89
N LYS A 221 -11.27 -5.40 -5.80
CA LYS A 221 -12.62 -5.94 -5.84
C LYS A 221 -13.46 -5.25 -4.78
N GLY A 222 -14.70 -4.94 -5.13
CA GLY A 222 -15.62 -4.35 -4.18
C GLY A 222 -17.00 -4.16 -4.78
N HIS A 223 -17.93 -3.89 -3.90
CA HIS A 223 -19.26 -3.50 -4.25
C HIS A 223 -19.83 -2.50 -3.26
N VAL A 224 -20.80 -1.72 -3.71
CA VAL A 224 -21.71 -0.93 -2.87
C VAL A 224 -23.08 -1.08 -3.47
N THR A 225 -23.92 -1.85 -2.79
CA THR A 225 -25.29 -2.13 -3.20
C THR A 225 -26.24 -1.52 -2.18
N ALA A 226 -27.13 -0.64 -2.63
CA ALA A 226 -28.17 -0.08 -1.78
C ALA A 226 -29.47 -0.85 -2.00
N LEU A 227 -29.96 -1.48 -0.96
CA LEU A 227 -31.17 -2.26 -0.97
C LEU A 227 -32.34 -1.47 -0.37
N PRO A 228 -33.52 -1.43 -1.03
CA PRO A 228 -34.69 -0.75 -0.47
C PRO A 228 -35.16 -1.44 0.80
N GLY A 229 -35.51 -0.66 1.81
CA GLY A 229 -36.23 -1.17 2.98
C GLY A 229 -37.67 -1.52 2.64
N GLN A 230 -38.38 -2.06 3.59
CA GLN A 230 -39.73 -2.62 3.36
C GLN A 230 -40.70 -1.63 2.76
N ASN A 231 -40.75 -0.38 3.24
CA ASN A 231 -41.68 0.64 2.74
C ASN A 231 -41.29 1.11 1.34
N ILE A 232 -39.99 1.31 1.10
CA ILE A 232 -39.51 1.72 -0.22
C ILE A 232 -39.68 0.58 -1.22
N ALA A 233 -39.40 -0.66 -0.83
CA ALA A 233 -39.64 -1.82 -1.69
C ALA A 233 -41.08 -1.98 -2.13
N ALA A 234 -42.05 -1.65 -1.28
CA ALA A 234 -43.47 -1.63 -1.62
C ALA A 234 -43.82 -0.55 -2.65
N MET A 235 -43.03 0.54 -2.73
CA MET A 235 -43.29 1.66 -3.66
C MET A 235 -42.55 1.51 -5.00
N VAL A 236 -41.31 0.98 -4.99
CA VAL A 236 -40.43 0.96 -6.16
C VAL A 236 -39.95 -0.45 -6.55
N GLY A 237 -40.40 -1.48 -5.83
CA GLY A 237 -39.94 -2.87 -6.01
C GLY A 237 -38.69 -3.21 -5.19
N THR A 238 -38.27 -4.47 -5.27
CA THR A 238 -37.17 -5.03 -4.48
C THR A 238 -35.79 -4.94 -5.16
N ASN A 239 -35.72 -4.37 -6.36
CA ASN A 239 -34.45 -4.19 -7.06
C ASN A 239 -33.53 -3.21 -6.31
N PRO A 240 -32.23 -3.39 -6.36
CA PRO A 240 -31.30 -2.44 -5.78
C PRO A 240 -31.54 -1.00 -6.25
N LEU A 241 -31.54 -0.06 -5.32
CA LEU A 241 -31.63 1.38 -5.60
C LEU A 241 -30.36 1.89 -6.30
N MET A 242 -29.25 1.23 -6.01
CA MET A 242 -27.94 1.44 -6.63
C MET A 242 -27.11 0.16 -6.50
N ASP A 243 -26.34 -0.17 -7.54
CA ASP A 243 -25.41 -1.28 -7.55
C ASP A 243 -24.11 -0.88 -8.26
N LEU A 244 -23.05 -0.73 -7.49
CA LEU A 244 -21.71 -0.42 -7.96
C LEU A 244 -20.81 -1.63 -7.71
N GLN A 245 -20.14 -2.13 -8.73
CA GLN A 245 -19.25 -3.28 -8.61
C GLN A 245 -17.94 -3.07 -9.34
N LEU A 246 -16.85 -3.52 -8.76
CA LEU A 246 -15.50 -3.51 -9.34
C LEU A 246 -14.84 -4.88 -9.20
N ASN A 247 -14.22 -5.36 -10.29
CA ASN A 247 -13.28 -6.46 -10.26
C ASN A 247 -12.21 -6.20 -11.33
N CYS A 248 -11.06 -5.68 -10.91
CA CYS A 248 -9.93 -5.33 -11.76
C CYS A 248 -8.67 -6.00 -11.26
N VAL A 249 -7.92 -6.63 -12.14
CA VAL A 249 -6.59 -7.18 -11.90
C VAL A 249 -5.58 -6.35 -12.65
N GLN A 250 -4.45 -6.03 -12.01
CA GLN A 250 -3.37 -5.24 -12.60
C GLN A 250 -2.06 -6.00 -12.49
N ARG A 251 -1.31 -6.07 -13.59
CA ARG A 251 -0.03 -6.78 -13.67
C ARG A 251 0.96 -5.99 -14.52
N GLY A 252 2.24 -6.06 -14.13
CA GLY A 252 3.29 -5.38 -14.88
C GLY A 252 4.68 -5.82 -14.45
N TRP A 253 5.65 -5.61 -15.33
CA TRP A 253 7.06 -5.87 -15.07
C TRP A 253 7.85 -4.55 -15.03
N GLY A 254 8.92 -4.55 -14.23
CA GLY A 254 9.88 -3.47 -14.20
C GLY A 254 11.25 -3.98 -13.77
N PHE A 255 12.28 -3.16 -14.01
CA PHE A 255 13.67 -3.55 -13.81
C PHE A 255 14.44 -2.40 -13.16
N ALA A 256 15.33 -2.73 -12.22
CA ALA A 256 16.17 -1.77 -11.53
C ALA A 256 17.63 -2.23 -11.49
N PRO A 257 18.57 -1.44 -12.02
CA PRO A 257 19.98 -1.57 -11.68
C PRO A 257 20.21 -1.22 -10.20
N ILE A 258 21.23 -1.78 -9.62
CA ILE A 258 21.66 -1.55 -8.22
C ILE A 258 23.17 -1.39 -8.22
N ILE A 259 23.66 -0.41 -7.49
CA ILE A 259 25.09 -0.22 -7.24
C ILE A 259 25.32 -0.08 -5.75
N SER A 260 26.41 -0.61 -5.26
CA SER A 260 26.82 -0.42 -3.86
C SER A 260 28.34 -0.40 -3.71
N VAL A 261 28.76 0.25 -2.64
CA VAL A 261 30.15 0.30 -2.20
C VAL A 261 30.19 0.04 -0.71
N ASP A 262 31.26 -0.58 -0.25
CA ASP A 262 31.49 -0.86 1.16
C ASP A 262 32.95 -0.64 1.49
N PHE A 263 33.18 0.13 2.55
CA PHE A 263 34.46 0.37 3.17
C PHE A 263 34.51 -0.38 4.48
N HIS A 264 35.40 -1.35 4.56
CA HIS A 264 35.59 -2.18 5.75
C HIS A 264 37.04 -2.13 6.24
N LYS A 265 37.27 -1.51 7.39
CA LYS A 265 38.62 -1.39 7.97
C LYS A 265 38.58 -1.42 9.50
N ASN A 266 39.33 -2.33 10.09
CA ASN A 266 39.38 -2.54 11.52
C ASN A 266 37.96 -2.86 12.09
N LYS A 267 37.45 -1.96 12.94
CA LYS A 267 36.15 -2.08 13.58
C LYS A 267 35.01 -1.34 12.84
N TRP A 268 35.32 -0.69 11.74
CA TRP A 268 34.38 0.15 11.00
C TRP A 268 33.94 -0.51 9.70
N THR A 269 32.64 -0.43 9.45
CA THR A 269 32.06 -0.69 8.14
C THR A 269 31.24 0.52 7.75
N VAL A 270 31.50 1.10 6.56
CA VAL A 270 30.74 2.20 6.00
C VAL A 270 30.26 1.77 4.63
N ALA A 271 28.96 1.79 4.41
CA ALA A 271 28.35 1.30 3.20
C ALA A 271 27.42 2.32 2.57
N MET A 272 27.38 2.31 1.24
CA MET A 272 26.40 3.07 0.45
C MET A 272 25.80 2.18 -0.62
N ARG A 273 24.49 2.30 -0.83
CA ARG A 273 23.76 1.61 -1.91
C ARG A 273 22.85 2.59 -2.61
N TYR A 274 22.79 2.47 -3.92
CA TYR A 274 21.79 3.15 -4.73
C TYR A 274 21.07 2.16 -5.61
N GLU A 275 19.76 2.17 -5.51
CA GLU A 275 18.84 1.42 -6.33
C GLU A 275 18.10 2.38 -7.24
N PHE A 276 18.18 2.14 -8.54
CA PHE A 276 17.51 2.98 -9.53
C PHE A 276 16.02 2.73 -9.50
N ARG A 277 15.24 3.77 -9.86
CA ARG A 277 13.79 3.68 -9.95
C ARG A 277 13.35 2.58 -10.90
N THR A 278 12.47 1.71 -10.43
CA THR A 278 11.81 0.71 -11.27
C THR A 278 10.58 1.32 -11.91
N LYS A 279 10.57 1.43 -13.22
CA LYS A 279 9.39 1.82 -13.98
C LYS A 279 8.50 0.60 -14.18
N ILE A 280 7.26 0.64 -13.69
CA ILE A 280 6.29 -0.44 -13.85
C ILE A 280 5.04 0.14 -14.52
N ASN A 281 4.77 -0.32 -15.74
CA ASN A 281 3.48 -0.13 -16.38
C ASN A 281 2.62 -1.36 -16.09
N THR A 282 1.48 -1.16 -15.44
CA THR A 282 0.50 -2.22 -15.22
C THR A 282 -0.59 -2.09 -16.26
N LYS A 283 -1.09 -3.23 -16.74
CA LYS A 283 -2.25 -3.30 -17.62
C LYS A 283 -3.45 -3.83 -16.86
N ASN A 284 -4.61 -3.21 -17.09
CA ASN A 284 -5.86 -3.57 -16.46
C ASN A 284 -6.53 -4.77 -17.17
N ASP A 285 -6.83 -5.81 -16.41
CA ASP A 285 -7.78 -6.86 -16.75
C ASP A 285 -9.05 -6.61 -15.91
N THR A 286 -9.90 -5.71 -16.39
CA THR A 286 -11.14 -5.34 -15.71
C THR A 286 -12.25 -6.25 -16.15
N ARG A 287 -12.66 -7.13 -15.25
CA ARG A 287 -13.66 -8.18 -15.48
C ARG A 287 -15.08 -7.72 -15.16
N LEU A 288 -15.21 -6.77 -14.26
CA LEU A 288 -16.48 -6.22 -13.83
C LEU A 288 -16.25 -4.76 -13.40
N LEU A 289 -17.02 -3.88 -14.01
CA LEU A 289 -17.11 -2.49 -13.60
C LEU A 289 -18.53 -2.05 -13.97
N THR A 290 -19.44 -2.09 -12.99
CA THR A 290 -20.87 -1.79 -13.23
C THR A 290 -21.31 -0.57 -12.45
N ILE A 291 -22.27 0.12 -13.03
CA ILE A 291 -22.99 1.21 -12.42
C ILE A 291 -24.45 0.95 -12.67
N GLY A 292 -25.19 0.76 -11.60
CA GLY A 292 -26.63 0.59 -11.66
C GLY A 292 -27.36 1.63 -10.84
N THR A 293 -28.53 2.04 -11.30
CA THR A 293 -29.45 2.88 -10.57
C THR A 293 -30.85 2.26 -10.58
N THR A 294 -31.75 2.75 -9.72
CA THR A 294 -33.14 2.29 -9.60
C THR A 294 -33.77 2.03 -10.96
N GLY A 295 -34.25 0.83 -11.21
CA GLY A 295 -35.00 0.45 -12.40
C GLY A 295 -34.16 0.15 -13.64
N THR A 296 -32.83 0.14 -13.56
CA THR A 296 -31.93 -0.27 -14.64
C THR A 296 -31.07 -1.44 -14.19
N SER A 297 -30.95 -2.48 -15.02
CA SER A 297 -29.88 -3.44 -14.90
C SER A 297 -28.54 -2.69 -14.96
N GLY A 298 -27.57 -3.05 -14.11
CA GLY A 298 -26.26 -2.40 -14.07
C GLY A 298 -25.61 -2.32 -15.47
N TYR A 299 -25.07 -1.18 -15.81
CA TYR A 299 -24.32 -1.02 -17.05
C TYR A 299 -22.84 -1.27 -16.80
N ASN A 300 -22.23 -2.08 -17.64
CA ASN A 300 -20.77 -2.15 -17.71
C ASN A 300 -20.25 -0.81 -18.26
N VAL A 301 -19.19 -0.24 -17.67
CA VAL A 301 -18.60 1.03 -18.15
C VAL A 301 -18.15 0.92 -19.61
N THR A 302 -17.72 -0.26 -20.05
CA THR A 302 -17.41 -0.52 -21.46
C THR A 302 -18.63 -0.33 -22.36
N ASP A 303 -19.79 -0.76 -21.90
CA ASP A 303 -21.05 -0.62 -22.66
C ASP A 303 -21.51 0.84 -22.67
N VAL A 304 -21.35 1.57 -21.56
CA VAL A 304 -21.64 3.02 -21.50
C VAL A 304 -20.73 3.80 -22.43
N LYS A 305 -19.45 3.46 -22.50
CA LYS A 305 -18.49 4.07 -23.45
C LYS A 305 -18.90 3.77 -24.90
N ALA A 306 -19.18 2.52 -25.23
CA ALA A 306 -19.64 2.12 -26.56
C ALA A 306 -20.96 2.78 -26.96
N MET A 307 -21.91 2.87 -26.04
CA MET A 307 -23.18 3.57 -26.26
C MET A 307 -22.99 5.08 -26.46
N ALA A 308 -22.06 5.70 -25.75
CA ALA A 308 -21.73 7.11 -25.91
C ALA A 308 -21.07 7.39 -27.26
N GLU A 309 -20.19 6.50 -27.71
CA GLU A 309 -19.53 6.55 -29.02
C GLU A 309 -20.55 6.38 -30.15
N GLN A 310 -21.46 5.41 -30.04
CA GLN A 310 -22.53 5.17 -31.04
C GLN A 310 -23.52 6.33 -31.14
N ASN A 311 -23.83 7.01 -30.04
CA ASN A 311 -24.81 8.12 -30.01
C ASN A 311 -24.14 9.50 -30.21
N GLY A 312 -22.85 9.56 -30.56
CA GLY A 312 -22.14 10.80 -30.82
C GLY A 312 -22.04 11.73 -29.59
N ASN A 313 -22.14 11.18 -28.38
CA ASN A 313 -22.12 11.97 -27.14
C ASN A 313 -20.68 12.30 -26.71
N ALA A 314 -20.03 13.18 -27.45
CA ALA A 314 -18.66 13.61 -27.24
C ALA A 314 -18.37 14.06 -25.79
N ALA A 315 -19.36 14.64 -25.10
CA ALA A 315 -19.18 15.07 -23.70
C ALA A 315 -18.98 13.88 -22.73
N VAL A 316 -19.66 12.76 -22.94
CA VAL A 316 -19.50 11.54 -22.13
C VAL A 316 -18.17 10.87 -22.46
N ILE A 317 -17.80 10.79 -23.75
CA ILE A 317 -16.51 10.23 -24.19
C ILE A 317 -15.37 11.06 -23.64
N THR A 318 -15.43 12.39 -23.74
CA THR A 318 -14.42 13.29 -23.19
C THR A 318 -14.31 13.18 -21.67
N ALA A 319 -15.44 13.06 -20.99
CA ALA A 319 -15.48 12.86 -19.55
C ALA A 319 -14.87 11.52 -19.13
N LEU A 320 -15.14 10.43 -19.84
CA LEU A 320 -14.55 9.11 -19.62
C LEU A 320 -13.07 9.05 -19.99
N SER A 321 -12.63 9.93 -20.89
CA SER A 321 -11.23 9.97 -21.40
C SER A 321 -10.35 11.01 -20.70
N ASN A 322 -10.94 11.96 -19.96
CA ASN A 322 -10.19 13.02 -19.29
C ASN A 322 -10.48 13.06 -17.77
N PRO A 323 -9.63 12.42 -16.98
CA PRO A 323 -9.77 12.33 -15.52
C PRO A 323 -9.90 13.68 -14.81
N ASN A 324 -9.30 14.74 -15.38
CA ASN A 324 -9.30 16.07 -14.75
C ASN A 324 -10.62 16.84 -14.88
N GLN A 325 -11.54 16.42 -15.78
CA GLN A 325 -12.84 17.09 -15.97
C GLN A 325 -13.96 16.55 -15.06
N LEU A 326 -13.76 15.40 -14.43
CA LEU A 326 -14.78 14.71 -13.66
C LEU A 326 -14.58 14.83 -12.14
N GLY A 327 -13.63 15.64 -11.71
CA GLY A 327 -13.23 15.75 -10.31
C GLY A 327 -12.54 14.49 -9.79
N ASP A 328 -12.19 14.48 -8.51
CA ASP A 328 -11.39 13.42 -7.87
C ASP A 328 -11.96 11.99 -8.03
N MET A 329 -13.25 11.85 -8.22
CA MET A 329 -13.90 10.52 -8.33
C MET A 329 -13.82 9.90 -9.72
N ALA A 330 -13.87 10.68 -10.75
CA ALA A 330 -13.88 10.17 -12.12
C ALA A 330 -12.47 9.89 -12.65
N GLY A 331 -11.46 10.63 -12.20
CA GLY A 331 -10.07 10.30 -12.45
C GLY A 331 -9.69 8.91 -11.97
N LYS A 332 -10.36 8.43 -10.92
CA LYS A 332 -10.12 7.13 -10.31
C LYS A 332 -10.80 5.96 -11.02
N VAL A 333 -11.86 6.21 -11.76
CA VAL A 333 -12.50 5.19 -12.63
C VAL A 333 -11.65 4.96 -13.87
N ALA A 334 -11.03 5.99 -14.40
CA ALA A 334 -10.13 5.87 -15.54
C ALA A 334 -8.98 4.90 -15.27
N ASP A 335 -8.50 4.83 -14.03
CA ASP A 335 -7.46 3.89 -13.60
C ASP A 335 -7.89 2.42 -13.68
N PHE A 336 -9.18 2.13 -13.82
CA PHE A 336 -9.72 0.76 -13.88
C PHE A 336 -10.41 0.39 -15.19
N LEU A 337 -10.39 1.28 -16.18
CA LEU A 337 -10.94 0.96 -17.50
C LEU A 337 -10.20 -0.23 -18.12
N PRO A 338 -10.91 -1.12 -18.84
CA PRO A 338 -10.28 -2.27 -19.49
C PRO A 338 -9.17 -1.84 -20.44
N ASN A 339 -8.05 -2.57 -20.39
CA ASN A 339 -6.86 -2.35 -21.20
C ASN A 339 -6.11 -1.02 -21.00
N GLU A 340 -6.54 -0.18 -20.08
CA GLU A 340 -5.77 1.02 -19.71
C GLU A 340 -4.49 0.63 -18.98
N GLU A 341 -3.45 1.44 -19.19
CA GLU A 341 -2.16 1.28 -18.51
C GLU A 341 -2.04 2.30 -17.39
N THR A 342 -1.70 1.82 -16.21
CA THR A 342 -1.45 2.65 -15.03
C THR A 342 -0.01 2.47 -14.54
N ARG A 343 0.63 3.56 -14.15
CA ARG A 343 1.99 3.53 -13.60
C ARG A 343 1.94 3.19 -12.11
N TYR A 344 2.84 2.27 -11.71
CA TYR A 344 3.12 1.91 -10.32
C TYR A 344 4.63 1.75 -10.12
N ASP A 345 5.37 2.84 -10.27
CA ASP A 345 6.82 2.83 -10.13
C ASP A 345 7.24 2.53 -8.70
N MET A 346 8.34 1.79 -8.55
CA MET A 346 9.06 1.77 -7.28
C MET A 346 10.05 2.94 -7.27
N PRO A 347 10.16 3.69 -6.16
CA PRO A 347 11.08 4.80 -6.06
C PRO A 347 12.53 4.35 -6.21
N SER A 348 13.42 5.26 -6.58
CA SER A 348 14.84 5.05 -6.34
C SER A 348 15.11 5.11 -4.85
N LEU A 349 16.11 4.34 -4.41
CA LEU A 349 16.47 4.24 -3.00
C LEU A 349 17.97 4.52 -2.83
N PHE A 350 18.28 5.51 -2.01
CA PHE A 350 19.62 5.75 -1.50
C PHE A 350 19.72 5.25 -0.05
N VAL A 351 20.76 4.49 0.23
CA VAL A 351 21.09 3.97 1.57
C VAL A 351 22.49 4.38 1.93
N ALA A 352 22.66 4.86 3.16
CA ALA A 352 23.98 5.05 3.78
C ALA A 352 23.98 4.41 5.17
N ALA A 353 24.97 3.60 5.45
CA ALA A 353 25.05 2.84 6.69
C ALA A 353 26.45 2.89 7.30
N VAL A 354 26.49 2.88 8.63
CA VAL A 354 27.74 2.79 9.42
C VAL A 354 27.58 1.73 10.49
N GLY A 355 28.47 0.77 10.49
CA GLY A 355 28.60 -0.26 11.52
C GLY A 355 29.89 -0.09 12.32
N TYR A 356 29.83 -0.43 13.60
CA TYR A 356 30.98 -0.40 14.48
C TYR A 356 31.01 -1.58 15.45
N GLU A 357 32.15 -2.26 15.54
CA GLU A 357 32.41 -3.35 16.48
C GLU A 357 33.06 -2.81 17.73
N PHE A 358 32.31 -2.59 18.80
CA PHE A 358 32.82 -2.12 20.09
C PHE A 358 33.75 -3.15 20.72
N THR A 359 33.32 -4.40 20.69
CA THR A 359 34.07 -5.57 21.16
C THR A 359 33.82 -6.74 20.19
N PRO A 360 34.58 -7.85 20.30
CA PRO A 360 34.27 -9.04 19.47
C PRO A 360 32.89 -9.63 19.66
N ARG A 361 32.13 -9.17 20.67
CA ARG A 361 30.78 -9.64 20.98
C ARG A 361 29.72 -8.58 20.84
N LEU A 362 30.06 -7.29 20.79
CA LEU A 362 29.11 -6.18 20.78
C LEU A 362 29.34 -5.33 19.55
N ARG A 363 28.32 -5.23 18.71
CA ARG A 363 28.31 -4.40 17.51
C ARG A 363 27.03 -3.60 17.42
N ALA A 364 27.09 -2.43 16.81
CA ALA A 364 25.96 -1.60 16.52
C ALA A 364 26.07 -1.03 15.10
N ALA A 365 24.93 -0.67 14.53
CA ALA A 365 24.89 0.00 13.25
C ALA A 365 23.80 1.09 13.27
N THR A 366 24.01 2.09 12.43
CA THR A 366 22.99 3.11 12.08
C THR A 366 22.91 3.21 10.57
N GLU A 367 21.73 3.57 10.09
CA GLU A 367 21.44 3.57 8.67
C GLU A 367 20.46 4.68 8.33
N PHE A 368 20.61 5.26 7.16
CA PHE A 368 19.70 6.25 6.58
C PHE A 368 19.25 5.77 5.23
N HIS A 369 17.92 5.83 5.01
CA HIS A 369 17.28 5.56 3.73
C HIS A 369 16.60 6.82 3.21
N PHE A 370 16.72 7.05 1.90
CA PHE A 370 15.91 8.03 1.19
C PHE A 370 15.27 7.37 -0.03
N PHE A 371 13.94 7.37 -0.05
CA PHE A 371 13.12 6.89 -1.16
C PHE A 371 12.59 8.10 -1.93
N ASP A 372 12.90 8.19 -3.20
CA ASP A 372 12.45 9.28 -4.09
C ASP A 372 11.00 9.03 -4.58
N ASP A 373 10.08 8.87 -3.62
CA ASP A 373 8.66 8.57 -3.90
C ASP A 373 8.01 9.65 -4.75
N LYS A 374 8.37 10.91 -4.53
CA LYS A 374 7.80 12.05 -5.24
C LYS A 374 8.01 11.99 -6.76
N ASN A 375 9.04 11.31 -7.21
CA ASN A 375 9.36 11.09 -8.62
C ASN A 375 8.94 9.71 -9.14
N ALA A 376 8.47 8.80 -8.27
CA ALA A 376 7.97 7.47 -8.63
C ALA A 376 6.52 7.58 -9.09
N LYS A 377 6.28 7.50 -10.39
CA LYS A 377 4.95 7.72 -10.98
C LYS A 377 3.93 6.70 -10.49
N MET A 378 2.77 7.21 -10.08
CA MET A 378 1.61 6.43 -9.62
C MET A 378 0.36 6.87 -10.39
N GLY A 379 -0.66 6.03 -10.38
CA GLY A 379 -1.98 6.38 -10.90
C GLY A 379 -2.47 7.72 -10.36
N GLY A 380 -3.07 8.54 -11.22
CA GLY A 380 -3.56 9.88 -10.88
C GLY A 380 -2.49 10.89 -10.46
N LYS A 381 -1.19 10.63 -10.74
CA LYS A 381 -0.05 11.47 -10.35
C LYS A 381 0.00 11.77 -8.85
N ARG A 382 -0.47 10.86 -8.06
CA ARG A 382 -0.64 11.04 -6.62
C ARG A 382 0.68 11.35 -5.89
N GLN A 383 1.80 10.79 -6.34
CA GLN A 383 3.12 11.02 -5.76
C GLN A 383 3.54 12.51 -5.79
N GLU A 384 3.03 13.30 -6.73
CA GLU A 384 3.34 14.74 -6.83
C GLU A 384 2.77 15.54 -5.64
N LYS A 385 1.79 14.97 -4.94
CA LYS A 385 1.13 15.56 -3.77
C LYS A 385 1.89 15.35 -2.46
N LEU A 386 2.95 14.54 -2.43
CA LEU A 386 3.84 14.44 -1.28
C LEU A 386 4.64 15.73 -1.09
N SER A 387 4.92 16.10 0.15
CA SER A 387 5.80 17.26 0.46
C SER A 387 7.26 16.95 0.08
N HIS A 388 7.71 15.73 0.36
CA HIS A 388 9.03 15.20 0.04
C HIS A 388 8.97 13.68 -0.16
N GLY A 389 10.08 13.07 -0.58
CA GLY A 389 10.22 11.61 -0.61
C GLY A 389 10.35 11.03 0.80
N THR A 390 10.07 9.74 0.96
CA THR A 390 10.17 9.07 2.26
C THR A 390 11.61 8.95 2.73
N TYR A 391 11.87 9.19 4.00
CA TYR A 391 13.14 8.85 4.62
C TYR A 391 12.96 8.05 5.91
N GLU A 392 13.98 7.23 6.17
CA GLU A 392 14.07 6.40 7.36
C GLU A 392 15.42 6.60 8.03
N VAL A 393 15.40 6.63 9.36
CA VAL A 393 16.59 6.56 10.19
C VAL A 393 16.48 5.33 11.05
N LEU A 394 17.49 4.47 10.97
CA LEU A 394 17.51 3.18 11.62
C LEU A 394 18.73 3.07 12.53
N ALA A 395 18.57 2.38 13.64
CA ALA A 395 19.70 2.00 14.50
C ALA A 395 19.44 0.64 15.13
N GLY A 396 20.50 -0.10 15.35
CA GLY A 396 20.42 -1.41 15.96
C GLY A 396 21.69 -1.82 16.66
N ILE A 397 21.53 -2.73 17.60
CA ILE A 397 22.61 -3.29 18.41
C ILE A 397 22.47 -4.81 18.47
N GLU A 398 23.58 -5.50 18.42
CA GLU A 398 23.65 -6.94 18.47
C GLU A 398 24.77 -7.38 19.44
N TYR A 399 24.43 -8.37 20.30
CA TYR A 399 25.33 -8.89 21.31
C TYR A 399 25.40 -10.41 21.30
N ASP A 400 26.61 -10.96 21.15
CA ASP A 400 26.86 -12.38 21.26
C ASP A 400 27.02 -12.77 22.74
N ILE A 401 25.95 -13.34 23.31
CA ILE A 401 25.99 -13.86 24.69
C ILE A 401 27.14 -14.90 24.83
N ASN A 402 27.22 -15.75 23.83
CA ASN A 402 28.29 -16.74 23.68
C ASN A 402 28.40 -17.18 22.21
N LYS A 403 29.22 -18.18 21.89
CA LYS A 403 29.39 -18.68 20.52
C LYS A 403 28.10 -19.24 19.88
N LYS A 404 27.11 -19.62 20.72
CA LYS A 404 25.84 -20.22 20.23
C LYS A 404 24.68 -19.23 20.13
N PHE A 405 24.63 -18.22 20.99
CA PHE A 405 23.45 -17.34 21.10
C PHE A 405 23.82 -15.87 20.92
N THR A 406 23.09 -15.24 20.04
CA THR A 406 23.12 -13.81 19.76
C THR A 406 21.76 -13.20 20.09
N VAL A 407 21.72 -12.02 20.68
CA VAL A 407 20.50 -11.23 20.87
C VAL A 407 20.69 -9.87 20.20
N SER A 408 19.60 -9.30 19.74
CA SER A 408 19.60 -7.98 19.10
C SER A 408 18.30 -7.23 19.32
N CYS A 409 18.41 -5.91 19.27
CA CYS A 409 17.26 -5.02 19.16
C CYS A 409 17.61 -3.84 18.27
N GLY A 410 16.58 -3.18 17.75
CA GLY A 410 16.74 -2.01 16.92
C GLY A 410 15.47 -1.19 16.83
N GLY A 411 15.60 -0.02 16.25
CA GLY A 411 14.49 0.88 16.02
C GLY A 411 14.64 1.62 14.70
N GLN A 412 13.51 2.11 14.20
CA GLN A 412 13.41 2.85 12.96
C GLN A 412 12.39 3.95 13.10
N ARG A 413 12.70 5.14 12.59
CA ARG A 413 11.74 6.22 12.34
C ARG A 413 11.51 6.33 10.85
N THR A 414 10.25 6.32 10.41
CA THR A 414 9.84 6.54 9.03
C THR A 414 8.99 7.79 8.91
N ASP A 415 9.33 8.67 7.98
CA ASP A 415 8.60 9.87 7.61
C ASP A 415 8.29 9.84 6.11
N TYR A 416 7.00 9.95 5.76
CA TYR A 416 6.52 9.77 4.39
C TYR A 416 6.28 11.07 3.63
N GLY A 417 6.46 12.23 4.24
CA GLY A 417 6.16 13.51 3.62
C GLY A 417 4.67 13.69 3.28
N LEU A 418 3.80 13.26 4.16
CA LEU A 418 2.36 13.18 3.93
C LEU A 418 1.70 14.56 3.84
N THR A 419 0.69 14.66 2.98
CA THR A 419 -0.21 15.83 2.87
C THR A 419 -1.66 15.37 2.79
N ASP A 420 -2.60 16.27 3.03
CA ASP A 420 -4.03 15.97 2.92
C ASP A 420 -4.43 15.49 1.52
N ASP A 421 -3.84 16.08 0.48
CA ASP A 421 -4.12 15.72 -0.92
C ASP A 421 -3.60 14.34 -1.30
N TYR A 422 -2.58 13.86 -0.58
CA TYR A 422 -2.01 12.55 -0.79
C TYR A 422 -2.84 11.43 -0.17
N GLN A 423 -3.47 11.67 1.00
CA GLN A 423 -4.19 10.65 1.76
C GLN A 423 -5.53 10.26 1.14
N GLN A 424 -5.74 8.96 0.98
CA GLN A 424 -6.99 8.38 0.43
C GLN A 424 -7.47 7.23 1.32
N ASN A 425 -8.79 6.97 1.34
CA ASN A 425 -9.37 5.96 2.23
C ASN A 425 -8.87 4.55 1.97
N THR A 426 -8.62 4.22 0.72
CA THR A 426 -8.18 2.88 0.30
C THR A 426 -6.65 2.74 0.27
N SER A 427 -5.93 3.86 0.43
CA SER A 427 -4.49 3.88 0.34
C SER A 427 -3.95 5.09 1.09
N PHE A 428 -3.65 4.92 2.35
CA PHE A 428 -3.07 5.93 3.21
C PHE A 428 -1.79 5.42 3.88
N ALA A 429 -0.95 6.34 4.27
CA ALA A 429 0.22 6.09 5.10
C ALA A 429 0.12 6.88 6.40
N CYS A 430 0.87 6.46 7.39
CA CYS A 430 1.04 7.15 8.66
C CYS A 430 2.52 7.06 9.03
N ASP A 431 3.10 8.14 9.47
CA ASP A 431 4.46 8.13 9.99
C ASP A 431 4.59 7.19 11.16
N SER A 432 5.75 6.57 11.32
CA SER A 432 5.89 5.51 12.31
C SER A 432 7.22 5.47 13.03
N TRP A 433 7.19 4.92 14.22
CA TRP A 433 8.32 4.35 14.92
C TRP A 433 8.18 2.83 14.90
N SER A 434 9.21 2.12 14.49
CA SER A 434 9.25 0.67 14.54
C SER A 434 10.29 0.20 15.55
N LEU A 435 9.96 -0.85 16.28
CA LEU A 435 10.84 -1.49 17.26
C LEU A 435 10.94 -2.97 16.94
N GLY A 436 12.15 -3.48 16.89
CA GLY A 436 12.45 -4.88 16.62
C GLY A 436 13.32 -5.50 17.70
N LEU A 437 13.10 -6.76 17.97
CA LEU A 437 13.90 -7.56 18.89
C LEU A 437 13.95 -9.01 18.44
N GLY A 438 14.97 -9.71 18.86
CA GLY A 438 15.08 -11.12 18.54
C GLY A 438 16.47 -11.68 18.83
N GLY A 439 16.75 -12.83 18.22
CA GLY A 439 18.02 -13.48 18.42
C GLY A 439 18.34 -14.48 17.34
N ALA A 440 19.54 -15.02 17.43
CA ALA A 440 20.01 -16.08 16.58
C ALA A 440 20.63 -17.19 17.41
N TRP A 441 20.44 -18.42 16.96
CA TRP A 441 21.04 -19.62 17.52
C TRP A 441 21.93 -20.31 16.48
N ASN A 442 23.23 -20.30 16.72
CA ASN A 442 24.19 -21.11 15.96
C ASN A 442 24.06 -22.57 16.43
N ILE A 443 23.27 -23.36 15.70
CA ILE A 443 23.04 -24.79 15.99
C ILE A 443 24.39 -25.56 15.91
N ASN A 444 25.15 -25.20 14.89
CA ASN A 444 26.55 -25.64 14.67
C ASN A 444 27.26 -24.55 13.84
N GLU A 445 28.47 -24.84 13.37
CA GLU A 445 29.30 -23.89 12.58
C GLU A 445 28.69 -23.54 11.22
N LYS A 446 27.77 -24.38 10.69
CA LYS A 446 27.15 -24.23 9.37
C LYS A 446 25.73 -23.71 9.43
N MET A 447 25.02 -23.91 10.55
CA MET A 447 23.58 -23.63 10.65
C MET A 447 23.30 -22.58 11.70
N ARG A 448 22.59 -21.51 11.30
CA ARG A 448 22.13 -20.45 12.19
C ARG A 448 20.62 -20.25 12.03
N LEU A 449 19.88 -20.42 13.11
CA LEU A 449 18.45 -20.13 13.20
C LEU A 449 18.26 -18.71 13.72
N ASN A 450 17.49 -17.89 13.01
CA ASN A 450 17.10 -16.54 13.41
C ASN A 450 15.63 -16.52 13.81
N ALA A 451 15.29 -15.77 14.84
CA ALA A 451 13.91 -15.50 15.26
C ALA A 451 13.74 -14.03 15.63
N SER A 452 12.63 -13.44 15.27
CA SER A 452 12.35 -12.03 15.49
C SER A 452 10.90 -11.73 15.76
N TYR A 453 10.69 -10.60 16.40
CA TYR A 453 9.43 -9.89 16.46
C TYR A 453 9.70 -8.41 16.24
N PHE A 454 8.90 -7.75 15.40
CA PHE A 454 8.85 -6.31 15.39
C PHE A 454 7.42 -5.77 15.33
N CYS A 455 7.26 -4.54 15.78
CA CYS A 455 6.02 -3.79 15.67
C CYS A 455 6.30 -2.36 15.19
N SER A 456 5.32 -1.78 14.50
CA SER A 456 5.33 -0.37 14.12
C SER A 456 4.22 0.37 14.83
N LEU A 457 4.59 1.43 15.52
CA LEU A 457 3.72 2.37 16.22
C LEU A 457 3.50 3.56 15.29
N TYR A 458 2.31 3.68 14.75
CA TYR A 458 1.96 4.72 13.80
C TYR A 458 1.34 5.93 14.49
N SER A 459 1.67 7.12 13.99
CA SER A 459 0.97 8.35 14.36
C SER A 459 -0.32 8.43 13.53
N ASP A 460 -1.46 8.67 14.19
CA ASP A 460 -2.71 8.89 13.48
C ASP A 460 -2.61 10.12 12.58
N TYR A 461 -3.13 9.99 11.35
CA TYR A 461 -3.22 11.10 10.43
C TYR A 461 -4.65 11.65 10.43
N LYS A 462 -4.80 12.91 10.81
CA LYS A 462 -6.10 13.60 10.88
C LYS A 462 -6.26 14.55 9.71
N LYS A 463 -7.46 14.55 9.13
CA LYS A 463 -7.81 15.34 7.96
C LYS A 463 -9.21 15.91 8.09
N HIS A 464 -9.35 17.20 7.75
CA HIS A 464 -10.63 17.91 7.69
C HIS A 464 -10.99 18.17 6.23
N LEU A 465 -12.18 17.81 5.80
CA LEU A 465 -12.66 17.93 4.44
C LEU A 465 -13.96 18.70 4.39
N ASN A 466 -13.95 19.83 3.69
CA ASN A 466 -15.18 20.54 3.30
C ASN A 466 -15.70 19.99 1.97
N ASN A 467 -17.01 19.92 1.81
CA ASN A 467 -17.67 19.36 0.62
C ASN A 467 -17.14 17.96 0.27
N ALA A 468 -16.97 17.12 1.28
CA ALA A 468 -16.34 15.82 1.16
C ALA A 468 -17.09 14.92 0.17
N TYR A 469 -16.31 14.26 -0.71
CA TYR A 469 -16.84 13.30 -1.70
C TYR A 469 -17.87 13.88 -2.67
N GLY A 470 -17.84 15.18 -2.93
CA GLY A 470 -18.84 15.85 -3.77
C GLY A 470 -20.21 16.01 -3.11
N THR A 471 -20.27 15.89 -1.79
CA THR A 471 -21.44 16.18 -0.95
C THR A 471 -21.27 17.52 -0.24
N PRO A 472 -22.34 18.14 0.29
CA PRO A 472 -22.22 19.38 1.06
C PRO A 472 -21.68 19.17 2.48
N TYR A 473 -21.31 17.97 2.85
CA TYR A 473 -20.90 17.64 4.21
C TYR A 473 -19.43 17.98 4.48
N THR A 474 -19.19 18.43 5.71
CA THR A 474 -17.85 18.50 6.28
C THR A 474 -17.56 17.19 7.00
N VAL A 475 -16.39 16.61 6.75
CA VAL A 475 -15.96 15.33 7.30
C VAL A 475 -14.64 15.47 8.01
N ASP A 476 -14.63 15.19 9.32
CA ASP A 476 -13.42 14.95 10.08
C ASP A 476 -13.03 13.47 9.93
N LYS A 477 -11.78 13.24 9.56
CA LYS A 477 -11.30 11.92 9.26
C LYS A 477 -9.99 11.60 9.99
N THR A 478 -9.93 10.41 10.57
CA THR A 478 -8.72 9.89 11.19
C THR A 478 -8.32 8.58 10.50
N TYR A 479 -7.06 8.52 10.07
CA TYR A 479 -6.44 7.30 9.57
C TYR A 479 -5.52 6.75 10.63
N SER A 480 -5.67 5.46 10.97
CA SER A 480 -4.82 4.77 11.94
C SER A 480 -4.33 3.43 11.41
N ARG A 481 -3.16 3.02 11.89
CA ARG A 481 -2.54 1.75 11.48
C ARG A 481 -1.88 1.06 12.67
N THR A 482 -1.82 -0.26 12.60
CA THR A 482 -0.94 -1.09 13.43
C THR A 482 -0.20 -2.07 12.53
N ASN A 483 0.99 -2.49 12.95
CA ASN A 483 1.73 -3.53 12.24
C ASN A 483 2.53 -4.35 13.22
N HIS A 484 2.41 -5.67 13.11
CA HIS A 484 3.17 -6.64 13.88
C HIS A 484 3.72 -7.70 12.94
N VAL A 485 4.94 -8.15 13.17
CA VAL A 485 5.58 -9.18 12.36
C VAL A 485 6.33 -10.14 13.28
N ILE A 486 6.12 -11.45 13.06
CA ILE A 486 6.95 -12.51 13.62
C ILE A 486 7.73 -13.13 12.48
N GLY A 487 9.02 -13.39 12.69
CA GLY A 487 9.90 -13.95 11.69
C GLY A 487 10.74 -15.12 12.20
N VAL A 488 10.97 -16.09 11.31
CA VAL A 488 11.90 -17.21 11.51
C VAL A 488 12.69 -17.42 10.23
N GLY A 489 14.00 -17.61 10.34
CA GLY A 489 14.89 -17.83 9.21
C GLY A 489 16.02 -18.79 9.54
N LEU A 490 16.47 -19.53 8.55
CA LEU A 490 17.57 -20.47 8.64
C LEU A 490 18.66 -20.11 7.62
N ASP A 491 19.87 -19.86 8.12
CA ASP A 491 21.05 -19.65 7.30
C ASP A 491 21.91 -20.92 7.34
N TYR A 492 22.42 -21.28 6.18
CA TYR A 492 23.30 -22.45 6.01
C TYR A 492 24.57 -22.08 5.24
N LYS A 493 25.73 -22.49 5.77
CA LYS A 493 27.08 -22.34 5.19
C LYS A 493 27.64 -23.72 4.81
N PHE A 494 28.08 -23.83 3.60
CA PHE A 494 28.67 -25.11 3.11
C PHE A 494 30.14 -25.29 3.48
#